data_c1a9c2302b6fa687c6d423febe0c5926
#
_entry.id   c1a9c2302b6fa687c6d423febe0c5926
#
_cell.length_a   1.000
_cell.length_b   1.000
_cell.length_c   1.000
_cell.angle_alpha   90.00
_cell.angle_beta   90.00
_cell.angle_gamma   90.00
#
_symmetry.space_group_name_H-M   'P 1'
#
loop_
_entity.id
_entity.type
_entity.pdbx_description
1 polymer ?
#
loop_
_entity_poly.entity_id
_entity_poly.type
_entity_poly.pdbx_seq_one_letter_code
_entity_poly.pdbx_strand_id
1 'polypeptide(L)'
;MKTRCIMIQGTMSDAGKSVVCAALCRIFKQDGYKVAPFKSQNMALNSYITRDGFEMGRAQVMQAEAAGIEPDVRMNPVLLKPSSDTGSQVIVLGEIRDEMSAMEYHHYKKQLLPEVRKAFDELAAENDIIVIEGAGSPAEINLAENDIVNMGLAAYLNAPVLLVGDIDRGGVFAQLYGTAELMEEKDRARIEGDRKSVV
;
A
#
# COMPACT_ATOMS: atom_id res chain seq x y z
N MET A 1 -20.78 -9.79 7.95
CA MET A 1 -19.74 -9.35 8.95
C MET A 1 -19.09 -8.08 8.44
N LYS A 2 -18.57 -7.22 9.32
CA LYS A 2 -17.79 -6.05 8.87
C LYS A 2 -16.41 -6.55 8.42
N THR A 3 -15.98 -6.21 7.22
CA THR A 3 -14.65 -6.56 6.67
C THR A 3 -13.56 -6.09 7.62
N ARG A 4 -12.57 -6.95 7.85
CA ARG A 4 -11.37 -6.63 8.63
C ARG A 4 -10.26 -6.17 7.69
N CYS A 5 -9.33 -5.37 8.20
CA CYS A 5 -8.14 -5.00 7.44
C CYS A 5 -6.90 -5.05 8.34
N ILE A 6 -5.75 -5.21 7.71
CA ILE A 6 -4.42 -5.07 8.30
C ILE A 6 -3.53 -4.33 7.32
N MET A 7 -2.74 -3.40 7.81
CA MET A 7 -1.84 -2.62 6.97
C MET A 7 -0.38 -2.93 7.27
N ILE A 8 0.37 -3.23 6.21
CA ILE A 8 1.79 -3.53 6.26
C ILE A 8 2.55 -2.28 5.85
N GLN A 9 3.28 -1.70 6.78
CA GLN A 9 4.18 -0.57 6.53
C GLN A 9 5.63 -0.99 6.72
N GLY A 10 6.58 -0.29 6.11
CA GLY A 10 8.00 -0.64 6.22
C GLY A 10 8.81 0.48 6.83
N THR A 11 9.92 0.13 7.47
CA THR A 11 10.90 1.12 7.95
C THR A 11 11.60 1.85 6.80
N MET A 12 11.52 1.29 5.59
CA MET A 12 12.14 1.82 4.36
C MET A 12 11.51 1.19 3.11
N SER A 13 11.86 1.69 1.93
CA SER A 13 11.63 0.98 0.67
C SER A 13 12.38 -0.36 0.69
N ASP A 14 11.87 -1.34 -0.05
CA ASP A 14 12.46 -2.69 -0.17
C ASP A 14 12.68 -3.45 1.16
N ALA A 15 11.95 -3.10 2.22
CA ALA A 15 11.95 -3.82 3.50
C ALA A 15 11.13 -5.14 3.47
N GLY A 16 10.59 -5.54 2.31
CA GLY A 16 9.81 -6.77 2.15
C GLY A 16 8.30 -6.63 2.31
N LYS A 17 7.75 -5.42 2.34
CA LYS A 17 6.30 -5.18 2.47
C LYS A 17 5.46 -6.04 1.52
N SER A 18 5.80 -6.01 0.23
CA SER A 18 5.03 -6.70 -0.82
C SER A 18 5.01 -8.21 -0.63
N VAL A 19 6.14 -8.79 -0.20
CA VAL A 19 6.24 -10.23 0.08
C VAL A 19 5.43 -10.60 1.32
N VAL A 20 5.48 -9.79 2.38
CA VAL A 20 4.68 -10.02 3.61
C VAL A 20 3.18 -9.91 3.28
N CYS A 21 2.76 -8.94 2.47
CA CYS A 21 1.38 -8.82 2.00
C CYS A 21 0.93 -10.06 1.22
N ALA A 22 1.75 -10.53 0.27
CA ALA A 22 1.45 -11.75 -0.50
C ALA A 22 1.34 -12.98 0.41
N ALA A 23 2.25 -13.12 1.39
CA ALA A 23 2.21 -14.21 2.35
C ALA A 23 0.93 -14.19 3.20
N LEU A 24 0.52 -13.02 3.71
CA LEU A 24 -0.72 -12.87 4.46
C LEU A 24 -1.95 -13.16 3.59
N CYS A 25 -1.98 -12.68 2.34
CA CYS A 25 -3.04 -13.02 1.39
C CYS A 25 -3.15 -14.54 1.21
N ARG A 26 -2.01 -15.24 1.04
CA ARG A 26 -1.98 -16.70 0.91
C ARG A 26 -2.45 -17.41 2.18
N ILE A 27 -1.98 -16.99 3.36
CA ILE A 27 -2.34 -17.59 4.65
C ILE A 27 -3.84 -17.45 4.88
N PHE A 28 -4.39 -16.24 4.79
CA PHE A 28 -5.82 -16.02 5.00
C PHE A 28 -6.68 -16.77 3.97
N LYS A 29 -6.20 -16.90 2.72
CA LYS A 29 -6.87 -17.74 1.73
C LYS A 29 -6.89 -19.21 2.13
N GLN A 30 -5.77 -19.73 2.66
CA GLN A 30 -5.69 -21.13 3.12
C GLN A 30 -6.56 -21.36 4.35
N ASP A 31 -6.73 -20.35 5.20
CA ASP A 31 -7.63 -20.38 6.36
C ASP A 31 -9.13 -20.27 5.98
N GLY A 32 -9.42 -20.15 4.68
CA GLY A 32 -10.78 -20.15 4.14
C GLY A 32 -11.46 -18.78 4.02
N TYR A 33 -10.73 -17.67 4.26
CA TYR A 33 -11.26 -16.32 4.09
C TYR A 33 -11.25 -15.86 2.63
N LYS A 34 -12.22 -15.03 2.29
CA LYS A 34 -12.15 -14.19 1.09
C LYS A 34 -11.22 -13.02 1.39
N VAL A 35 -10.10 -12.92 0.68
CA VAL A 35 -9.08 -11.92 0.93
C VAL A 35 -8.69 -11.22 -0.37
N ALA A 36 -8.51 -9.89 -0.29
CA ALA A 36 -7.95 -9.10 -1.37
C ALA A 36 -6.78 -8.23 -0.88
N PRO A 37 -5.74 -8.01 -1.72
CA PRO A 37 -4.71 -7.02 -1.45
C PRO A 37 -5.23 -5.61 -1.78
N PHE A 38 -4.60 -4.60 -1.17
CA PHE A 38 -4.86 -3.20 -1.48
C PHE A 38 -3.61 -2.35 -1.31
N LYS A 39 -3.32 -1.50 -2.26
CA LYS A 39 -2.29 -0.46 -2.16
C LYS A 39 -2.81 0.79 -2.82
N SER A 40 -3.10 1.82 -2.02
CA SER A 40 -3.74 3.05 -2.48
C SER A 40 -2.99 3.71 -3.65
N GLN A 41 -1.66 3.77 -3.53
CA GLN A 41 -0.77 4.31 -4.56
C GLN A 41 0.47 3.44 -4.70
N ASN A 42 0.84 3.09 -5.91
CA ASN A 42 2.12 2.48 -6.24
C ASN A 42 2.93 3.39 -7.17
N MET A 43 4.25 3.32 -7.06
CA MET A 43 5.17 3.94 -8.01
C MET A 43 6.01 2.82 -8.62
N ALA A 44 5.84 2.53 -9.89
CA ALA A 44 6.54 1.44 -10.55
C ALA A 44 6.61 1.66 -12.07
N LEU A 45 7.75 1.31 -12.67
CA LEU A 45 7.90 1.20 -14.13
C LEU A 45 7.21 -0.06 -14.67
N ASN A 46 7.25 -1.15 -13.88
CA ASN A 46 6.65 -2.43 -14.28
C ASN A 46 5.18 -2.45 -13.86
N SER A 47 4.32 -2.52 -14.87
CA SER A 47 2.89 -2.63 -14.72
C SER A 47 2.36 -3.93 -15.32
N TYR A 48 1.08 -4.17 -15.13
CA TYR A 48 0.33 -5.29 -15.67
C TYR A 48 -0.97 -4.77 -16.27
N ILE A 49 -1.38 -5.36 -17.38
CA ILE A 49 -2.69 -5.07 -17.99
C ILE A 49 -3.66 -6.17 -17.58
N THR A 50 -4.76 -5.80 -16.93
CA THR A 50 -5.83 -6.72 -16.55
C THR A 50 -6.54 -7.28 -17.79
N ARG A 51 -7.39 -8.31 -17.62
CA ARG A 51 -8.20 -8.87 -18.72
C ARG A 51 -9.11 -7.83 -19.38
N ASP A 52 -9.56 -6.84 -18.61
CA ASP A 52 -10.44 -5.77 -19.07
C ASP A 52 -9.66 -4.61 -19.73
N GLY A 53 -8.33 -4.71 -19.85
CA GLY A 53 -7.48 -3.76 -20.54
C GLY A 53 -6.98 -2.60 -19.65
N PHE A 54 -7.16 -2.66 -18.33
CA PHE A 54 -6.75 -1.65 -17.37
C PHE A 54 -5.36 -1.90 -16.80
N GLU A 55 -4.65 -0.84 -16.44
CA GLU A 55 -3.26 -0.92 -15.97
C GLU A 55 -3.16 -0.84 -14.44
N MET A 56 -2.36 -1.74 -13.83
CA MET A 56 -2.09 -1.74 -12.39
C MET A 56 -0.67 -2.17 -12.04
N GLY A 57 -0.25 -1.96 -10.80
CA GLY A 57 1.08 -2.32 -10.31
C GLY A 57 1.28 -3.84 -10.22
N ARG A 58 2.44 -4.32 -10.70
CA ARG A 58 2.80 -5.75 -10.74
C ARG A 58 2.81 -6.41 -9.35
N ALA A 59 3.20 -5.67 -8.30
CA ALA A 59 3.23 -6.20 -6.95
C ALA A 59 1.84 -6.65 -6.47
N GLN A 60 0.79 -5.87 -6.78
CA GLN A 60 -0.58 -6.18 -6.41
C GLN A 60 -1.15 -7.35 -7.21
N VAL A 61 -0.66 -7.56 -8.43
CA VAL A 61 -0.97 -8.77 -9.24
C VAL A 61 -0.45 -10.03 -8.53
N MET A 62 0.81 -10.03 -8.10
CA MET A 62 1.40 -11.14 -7.33
C MET A 62 0.62 -11.42 -6.04
N GLN A 63 0.15 -10.38 -5.36
CA GLN A 63 -0.65 -10.50 -4.15
C GLN A 63 -2.05 -11.04 -4.43
N ALA A 64 -2.68 -10.65 -5.54
CA ALA A 64 -3.96 -11.20 -6.01
C ALA A 64 -3.82 -12.69 -6.37
N GLU A 65 -2.75 -13.06 -7.09
CA GLU A 65 -2.42 -14.46 -7.39
C GLU A 65 -2.22 -15.28 -6.10
N ALA A 66 -1.55 -14.72 -5.09
CA ALA A 66 -1.38 -15.35 -3.79
C ALA A 66 -2.72 -15.54 -3.07
N ALA A 67 -3.64 -14.60 -3.19
CA ALA A 67 -5.02 -14.69 -2.69
C ALA A 67 -5.89 -15.67 -3.51
N GLY A 68 -5.44 -16.07 -4.70
CA GLY A 68 -6.19 -16.92 -5.62
C GLY A 68 -7.39 -16.21 -6.27
N ILE A 69 -7.25 -14.92 -6.55
CA ILE A 69 -8.26 -14.09 -7.21
C ILE A 69 -7.65 -13.39 -8.43
N GLU A 70 -8.51 -13.00 -9.38
CA GLU A 70 -8.07 -12.23 -10.54
C GLU A 70 -7.62 -10.82 -10.11
N PRO A 71 -6.55 -10.28 -10.74
CA PRO A 71 -6.13 -8.91 -10.53
C PRO A 71 -7.21 -7.90 -10.94
N ASP A 72 -7.46 -6.92 -10.09
CA ASP A 72 -8.46 -5.87 -10.26
C ASP A 72 -7.83 -4.51 -9.94
N VAL A 73 -8.05 -3.52 -10.77
CA VAL A 73 -7.48 -2.16 -10.61
C VAL A 73 -7.87 -1.49 -9.30
N ARG A 74 -8.98 -1.89 -8.69
CA ARG A 74 -9.37 -1.43 -7.36
C ARG A 74 -8.35 -1.80 -6.28
N MET A 75 -7.54 -2.86 -6.52
CA MET A 75 -6.45 -3.26 -5.61
C MET A 75 -5.27 -2.28 -5.64
N ASN A 76 -5.14 -1.48 -6.71
CA ASN A 76 -4.14 -0.42 -6.86
C ASN A 76 -4.75 0.78 -7.60
N PRO A 77 -5.62 1.56 -6.94
CA PRO A 77 -6.38 2.62 -7.60
C PRO A 77 -5.52 3.74 -8.18
N VAL A 78 -4.32 3.98 -7.64
CA VAL A 78 -3.39 4.98 -8.17
C VAL A 78 -2.05 4.34 -8.50
N LEU A 79 -1.62 4.46 -9.75
CA LEU A 79 -0.30 4.03 -10.22
C LEU A 79 0.43 5.24 -10.81
N LEU A 80 1.65 5.49 -10.33
CA LEU A 80 2.56 6.48 -10.88
C LEU A 80 3.65 5.77 -11.67
N LYS A 81 3.77 6.13 -12.96
CA LYS A 81 4.85 5.66 -13.83
C LYS A 81 5.81 6.81 -14.09
N PRO A 82 7.02 6.79 -13.53
CA PRO A 82 8.03 7.80 -13.85
C PRO A 82 8.24 7.90 -15.37
N SER A 83 8.09 9.10 -15.94
CA SER A 83 8.24 9.38 -17.36
C SER A 83 9.48 10.22 -17.65
N SER A 84 9.99 10.94 -16.64
CA SER A 84 11.17 11.77 -16.68
C SER A 84 11.79 11.91 -15.30
N ASP A 85 12.89 12.64 -15.15
CA ASP A 85 13.53 12.91 -13.87
C ASP A 85 12.62 13.63 -12.86
N THR A 86 11.62 14.36 -13.35
CA THR A 86 10.73 15.21 -12.53
C THR A 86 9.25 14.93 -12.72
N GLY A 87 8.86 14.07 -13.68
CA GLY A 87 7.47 13.82 -14.06
C GLY A 87 7.07 12.36 -13.96
N SER A 88 5.78 12.15 -13.77
CA SER A 88 5.18 10.82 -13.78
C SER A 88 3.83 10.84 -14.49
N GLN A 89 3.56 9.80 -15.24
CA GLN A 89 2.22 9.51 -15.73
C GLN A 89 1.36 9.04 -14.58
N VAL A 90 0.25 9.71 -14.32
CA VAL A 90 -0.71 9.41 -13.28
C VAL A 90 -1.81 8.55 -13.86
N ILE A 91 -1.92 7.32 -13.39
CA ILE A 91 -2.93 6.34 -13.79
C ILE A 91 -3.89 6.15 -12.60
N VAL A 92 -5.18 6.31 -12.86
CA VAL A 92 -6.22 6.18 -11.84
C VAL A 92 -7.23 5.13 -12.27
N LEU A 93 -7.45 4.12 -11.44
CA LEU A 93 -8.30 2.96 -11.73
C LEU A 93 -7.99 2.32 -13.10
N GLY A 94 -6.69 2.28 -13.43
CA GLY A 94 -6.17 1.65 -14.64
C GLY A 94 -6.18 2.50 -15.91
N GLU A 95 -6.66 3.73 -15.85
CA GLU A 95 -6.70 4.67 -16.97
C GLU A 95 -5.73 5.83 -16.76
N ILE A 96 -5.04 6.24 -17.83
CA ILE A 96 -4.16 7.42 -17.82
C ILE A 96 -5.02 8.65 -17.57
N ARG A 97 -4.72 9.37 -16.49
CA ARG A 97 -5.43 10.60 -16.15
C ARG A 97 -4.68 11.83 -16.65
N ASP A 98 -3.38 11.92 -16.37
CA ASP A 98 -2.55 13.05 -16.75
C ASP A 98 -1.05 12.70 -16.63
N GLU A 99 -0.18 13.62 -17.08
CA GLU A 99 1.25 13.60 -16.79
C GLU A 99 1.58 14.80 -15.89
N MET A 100 2.15 14.55 -14.72
CA MET A 100 2.35 15.56 -13.68
C MET A 100 3.79 15.54 -13.18
N SER A 101 4.31 16.72 -12.85
CA SER A 101 5.50 16.84 -12.01
C SER A 101 5.22 16.38 -10.58
N ALA A 102 6.27 16.08 -9.81
CA ALA A 102 6.13 15.70 -8.40
C ALA A 102 5.38 16.77 -7.56
N MET A 103 5.58 18.06 -7.86
CA MET A 103 4.93 19.16 -7.16
C MET A 103 3.43 19.23 -7.49
N GLU A 104 3.07 19.12 -8.76
CA GLU A 104 1.66 19.09 -9.20
C GLU A 104 0.93 17.89 -8.59
N TYR A 105 1.55 16.72 -8.64
CA TYR A 105 0.98 15.52 -8.03
C TYR A 105 0.80 15.66 -6.51
N HIS A 106 1.75 16.29 -5.81
CA HIS A 106 1.63 16.53 -4.38
C HIS A 106 0.37 17.33 -4.00
N HIS A 107 -0.03 18.29 -4.82
CA HIS A 107 -1.29 19.03 -4.63
C HIS A 107 -2.52 18.22 -5.09
N TYR A 108 -2.37 17.44 -6.15
CA TYR A 108 -3.45 16.67 -6.75
C TYR A 108 -3.86 15.45 -5.92
N LYS A 109 -2.91 14.77 -5.27
CA LYS A 109 -3.16 13.49 -4.60
C LYS A 109 -4.28 13.51 -3.54
N LYS A 110 -4.52 14.66 -2.89
CA LYS A 110 -5.67 14.79 -1.96
C LYS A 110 -7.02 14.60 -2.65
N GLN A 111 -7.11 15.02 -3.91
CA GLN A 111 -8.34 14.90 -4.69
C GLN A 111 -8.65 13.44 -5.06
N LEU A 112 -7.64 12.56 -4.97
CA LEU A 112 -7.78 11.13 -5.24
C LEU A 112 -8.33 10.33 -4.04
N LEU A 113 -8.34 10.89 -2.82
CA LEU A 113 -8.83 10.20 -1.63
C LEU A 113 -10.25 9.62 -1.78
N PRO A 114 -11.24 10.31 -2.36
CA PRO A 114 -12.56 9.74 -2.58
C PRO A 114 -12.54 8.52 -3.50
N GLU A 115 -11.71 8.54 -4.57
CA GLU A 115 -11.56 7.42 -5.50
C GLU A 115 -10.87 6.22 -4.83
N VAL A 116 -9.80 6.49 -4.07
CA VAL A 116 -9.11 5.49 -3.24
C VAL A 116 -10.07 4.85 -2.24
N ARG A 117 -10.89 5.67 -1.55
CA ARG A 117 -11.88 5.17 -0.60
C ARG A 117 -12.94 4.32 -1.25
N LYS A 118 -13.48 4.78 -2.38
CA LYS A 118 -14.49 4.03 -3.14
C LYS A 118 -13.95 2.65 -3.55
N ALA A 119 -12.75 2.60 -4.12
CA ALA A 119 -12.10 1.34 -4.51
C ALA A 119 -11.93 0.39 -3.31
N PHE A 120 -11.50 0.93 -2.15
CA PHE A 120 -11.38 0.14 -0.93
C PHE A 120 -12.74 -0.39 -0.44
N ASP A 121 -13.77 0.47 -0.38
CA ASP A 121 -15.09 0.09 0.12
C ASP A 121 -15.75 -0.97 -0.77
N GLU A 122 -15.57 -0.89 -2.09
CA GLU A 122 -16.05 -1.90 -3.04
C GLU A 122 -15.36 -3.25 -2.82
N LEU A 123 -14.02 -3.27 -2.71
CA LEU A 123 -13.29 -4.50 -2.38
C LEU A 123 -13.68 -5.06 -1.01
N ALA A 124 -13.87 -4.19 -0.03
CA ALA A 124 -14.28 -4.57 1.32
C ALA A 124 -15.68 -5.19 1.33
N ALA A 125 -16.59 -4.77 0.46
CA ALA A 125 -17.93 -5.36 0.36
C ALA A 125 -17.90 -6.82 -0.15
N GLU A 126 -16.88 -7.20 -0.88
CA GLU A 126 -16.74 -8.51 -1.53
C GLU A 126 -15.85 -9.50 -0.74
N ASN A 127 -15.08 -8.99 0.24
CA ASN A 127 -14.05 -9.76 0.94
C ASN A 127 -14.20 -9.70 2.47
N ASP A 128 -13.71 -10.74 3.15
CA ASP A 128 -13.69 -10.83 4.62
C ASP A 128 -12.51 -10.05 5.20
N ILE A 129 -11.38 -10.04 4.46
CA ILE A 129 -10.12 -9.40 4.88
C ILE A 129 -9.51 -8.62 3.73
N ILE A 130 -9.04 -7.40 4.01
CA ILE A 130 -8.19 -6.61 3.10
C ILE A 130 -6.79 -6.50 3.69
N VAL A 131 -5.78 -6.93 2.94
CA VAL A 131 -4.36 -6.77 3.28
C VAL A 131 -3.85 -5.53 2.56
N ILE A 132 -3.53 -4.48 3.33
CA ILE A 132 -3.12 -3.18 2.80
C ILE A 132 -1.60 -3.06 2.82
N GLU A 133 -1.00 -2.63 1.71
CA GLU A 133 0.43 -2.33 1.61
C GLU A 133 0.66 -0.82 1.63
N GLY A 134 1.53 -0.35 2.53
CA GLY A 134 2.05 1.01 2.54
C GLY A 134 3.15 1.24 1.49
N ALA A 135 3.63 2.48 1.38
CA ALA A 135 4.70 2.87 0.46
C ALA A 135 5.84 3.58 1.20
N GLY A 136 7.10 3.25 0.86
CA GLY A 136 8.28 3.83 1.53
C GLY A 136 8.26 3.57 3.04
N SER A 137 8.41 4.64 3.82
CA SER A 137 8.39 4.62 5.28
C SER A 137 7.39 5.63 5.85
N PRO A 138 6.64 5.31 6.91
CA PRO A 138 5.82 6.30 7.61
C PRO A 138 6.66 7.33 8.39
N ALA A 139 7.96 7.10 8.56
CA ALA A 139 8.88 8.05 9.18
C ALA A 139 9.34 9.20 8.26
N GLU A 140 8.85 9.25 7.02
CA GLU A 140 9.05 10.39 6.12
C GLU A 140 8.15 11.57 6.54
N ILE A 141 8.46 12.16 7.71
CA ILE A 141 7.65 13.18 8.39
C ILE A 141 7.38 14.43 7.54
N ASN A 142 8.28 14.73 6.60
CA ASN A 142 8.12 15.81 5.63
C ASN A 142 6.99 15.58 4.60
N LEU A 143 6.50 14.35 4.47
CA LEU A 143 5.40 13.95 3.57
C LEU A 143 4.09 13.67 4.31
N ALA A 144 4.07 13.76 5.64
CA ALA A 144 2.95 13.34 6.48
C ALA A 144 1.66 14.15 6.22
N GLU A 145 1.75 15.46 5.93
CA GLU A 145 0.56 16.34 5.76
C GLU A 145 -0.42 15.87 4.67
N ASN A 146 0.09 15.21 3.63
CA ASN A 146 -0.72 14.72 2.51
C ASN A 146 -0.60 13.21 2.31
N ASP A 147 -0.42 12.48 3.42
CA ASP A 147 -0.21 11.03 3.35
C ASP A 147 -1.51 10.29 3.03
N ILE A 148 -1.53 9.67 1.84
CA ILE A 148 -2.60 8.78 1.38
C ILE A 148 -2.14 7.31 1.30
N VAL A 149 -0.93 7.00 1.78
CA VAL A 149 -0.27 5.71 1.55
C VAL A 149 0.17 4.98 2.82
N ASN A 150 0.41 5.69 3.92
CA ASN A 150 0.89 5.13 5.19
C ASN A 150 -0.05 5.47 6.35
N MET A 151 0.38 6.24 7.36
CA MET A 151 -0.40 6.50 8.57
C MET A 151 -1.66 7.32 8.29
N GLY A 152 -1.64 8.25 7.32
CA GLY A 152 -2.84 8.97 6.90
C GLY A 152 -3.92 8.00 6.37
N LEU A 153 -3.53 7.02 5.53
CA LEU A 153 -4.44 5.99 5.06
C LEU A 153 -4.86 5.04 6.18
N ALA A 154 -3.93 4.61 7.05
CA ALA A 154 -4.24 3.75 8.19
C ALA A 154 -5.28 4.39 9.13
N ALA A 155 -5.14 5.69 9.41
CA ALA A 155 -6.10 6.45 10.19
C ALA A 155 -7.47 6.53 9.49
N TYR A 156 -7.48 6.84 8.19
CA TYR A 156 -8.69 6.98 7.39
C TYR A 156 -9.51 5.68 7.30
N LEU A 157 -8.83 4.53 7.22
CA LEU A 157 -9.45 3.21 7.15
C LEU A 157 -9.62 2.55 8.52
N ASN A 158 -9.11 3.16 9.59
CA ASN A 158 -9.01 2.59 10.92
C ASN A 158 -8.32 1.21 10.93
N ALA A 159 -7.20 1.10 10.22
CA ALA A 159 -6.45 -0.13 10.06
C ALA A 159 -5.37 -0.27 11.14
N PRO A 160 -5.23 -1.44 11.79
CA PRO A 160 -4.05 -1.78 12.57
C PRO A 160 -2.83 -1.93 11.66
N VAL A 161 -1.65 -1.59 12.16
CA VAL A 161 -0.39 -1.56 11.39
C VAL A 161 0.57 -2.62 11.92
N LEU A 162 1.14 -3.39 10.98
CA LEU A 162 2.32 -4.21 11.19
C LEU A 162 3.52 -3.54 10.53
N LEU A 163 4.55 -3.22 11.32
CA LEU A 163 5.76 -2.58 10.82
C LEU A 163 6.80 -3.62 10.40
N VAL A 164 7.28 -3.55 9.16
CA VAL A 164 8.27 -4.47 8.59
C VAL A 164 9.62 -3.80 8.49
N GLY A 165 10.65 -4.45 9.05
CA GLY A 165 12.05 -4.03 8.95
C GLY A 165 12.90 -5.10 8.26
N ASP A 166 13.89 -4.67 7.46
CA ASP A 166 14.87 -5.55 6.86
C ASP A 166 15.95 -5.92 7.88
N ILE A 167 16.12 -7.22 8.16
CA ILE A 167 17.12 -7.74 9.09
C ILE A 167 18.49 -8.03 8.43
N ASP A 168 18.50 -8.22 7.11
CA ASP A 168 19.70 -8.68 6.39
C ASP A 168 20.83 -7.63 6.43
N ARG A 169 20.47 -6.37 6.27
CA ARG A 169 21.45 -5.25 6.24
C ARG A 169 21.94 -4.80 7.63
N GLY A 170 21.41 -5.37 8.70
CA GLY A 170 21.70 -4.96 10.08
C GLY A 170 20.98 -3.68 10.50
N GLY A 171 21.04 -3.36 11.80
CA GLY A 171 20.45 -2.14 12.36
C GLY A 171 18.91 -2.14 12.45
N VAL A 172 18.26 -3.27 12.25
CA VAL A 172 16.78 -3.36 12.20
C VAL A 172 16.09 -2.81 13.45
N PHE A 173 16.66 -3.00 14.63
CA PHE A 173 16.08 -2.46 15.86
C PHE A 173 16.14 -0.94 15.90
N ALA A 174 17.24 -0.33 15.43
CA ALA A 174 17.33 1.13 15.32
C ALA A 174 16.33 1.68 14.30
N GLN A 175 16.13 0.98 13.18
CA GLN A 175 15.14 1.35 12.17
C GLN A 175 13.71 1.27 12.72
N LEU A 176 13.34 0.17 13.40
CA LEU A 176 12.02 0.00 14.00
C LEU A 176 11.74 1.05 15.08
N TYR A 177 12.70 1.22 16.00
CA TYR A 177 12.60 2.19 17.08
C TYR A 177 12.52 3.62 16.53
N GLY A 178 13.45 4.00 15.65
CA GLY A 178 13.46 5.34 15.05
C GLY A 178 12.22 5.63 14.24
N THR A 179 11.70 4.66 13.48
CA THR A 179 10.44 4.80 12.74
C THR A 179 9.28 5.07 13.69
N ALA A 180 9.17 4.32 14.78
CA ALA A 180 8.09 4.49 15.77
C ALA A 180 8.20 5.82 16.53
N GLU A 181 9.41 6.23 16.92
CA GLU A 181 9.62 7.47 17.69
C GLU A 181 9.41 8.75 16.88
N LEU A 182 9.65 8.72 15.57
CA LEU A 182 9.41 9.88 14.69
C LEU A 182 7.93 10.15 14.42
N MET A 183 7.04 9.18 14.72
CA MET A 183 5.60 9.33 14.51
C MET A 183 4.95 10.06 15.67
N GLU A 184 3.84 10.75 15.39
CA GLU A 184 2.96 11.24 16.42
C GLU A 184 2.38 10.07 17.25
N GLU A 185 2.08 10.31 18.51
CA GLU A 185 1.56 9.29 19.43
C GLU A 185 0.29 8.60 18.92
N LYS A 186 -0.62 9.36 18.30
CA LYS A 186 -1.85 8.82 17.69
C LYS A 186 -1.61 7.81 16.56
N ASP A 187 -0.52 8.01 15.80
CA ASP A 187 -0.15 7.14 14.67
C ASP A 187 0.65 5.94 15.18
N ARG A 188 1.58 6.17 16.10
CA ARG A 188 2.32 5.11 16.79
C ARG A 188 1.39 4.12 17.50
N ALA A 189 0.30 4.59 18.11
CA ALA A 189 -0.70 3.75 18.77
C ALA A 189 -1.42 2.78 17.83
N ARG A 190 -1.28 2.92 16.50
CA ARG A 190 -1.83 1.98 15.51
C ARG A 190 -0.91 0.81 15.21
N ILE A 191 0.35 0.88 15.66
CA ILE A 191 1.32 -0.19 15.45
C ILE A 191 1.04 -1.31 16.46
N GLU A 192 0.50 -2.43 15.97
CA GLU A 192 0.15 -3.60 16.78
C GLU A 192 1.29 -4.63 16.86
N GLY A 193 2.31 -4.47 16.03
CA GLY A 193 3.46 -5.36 16.02
C GLY A 193 4.49 -5.04 14.96
N ASP A 194 5.56 -5.84 14.96
CA ASP A 194 6.62 -5.76 13.95
C ASP A 194 6.95 -7.12 13.33
N ARG A 195 7.52 -7.08 12.13
CA ARG A 195 8.10 -8.24 11.46
C ARG A 195 9.49 -7.88 10.92
N LYS A 196 10.49 -8.62 11.34
CA LYS A 196 11.84 -8.56 10.79
C LYS A 196 11.96 -9.61 9.69
N SER A 197 12.23 -9.19 8.48
CA SER A 197 12.30 -10.07 7.30
C SER A 197 13.66 -9.96 6.61
N VAL A 198 14.06 -11.04 5.97
CA VAL A 198 15.11 -11.06 4.94
C VAL A 198 14.38 -10.99 3.60
N VAL A 199 14.79 -10.12 2.71
CA VAL A 199 14.17 -9.90 1.40
C VAL A 199 15.14 -10.30 0.30
#